data_e6c8322bd55422d45f69224e88f44cc6
#
_entry.id   e6c8322bd55422d45f69224e88f44cc6
#
_cell.length_a   1.000
_cell.length_b   1.000
_cell.length_c   1.000
_cell.angle_alpha   90.00
_cell.angle_beta   90.00
_cell.angle_gamma   90.00
#
_symmetry.space_group_name_H-M   'P 1'
#
loop_
_entity.id
_entity.type
_entity.pdbx_description
1 polymer ?
#
loop_
_entity_poly.entity_id
_entity_poly.type
_entity_poly.pdbx_seq_one_letter_code
_entity_poly.pdbx_strand_id
1 'polypeptide(L)'
;MRIILINLARRPDRLAAMTQKAAALGLRLDRLDALDAAQMEPPVRYFDDKGPLGEIPRGDKCCTLSHRAAWEQFVASGEDHVAILEDDVILTPSAGLFLRDANWIPPGAALVKLEQYGPPGQSVLLSDFRSLPNGFQIARMHSRHTGAAAYILSREAAQRLLAVTRFTLPVDHLLFNSNNSPVFGALAPWQLLPAIARQQDFVGDKSDIEGWRTGLRRFGWTYIRRELVRFGYDLKLLPRQLALLASGKARFSRIGTEA
;
A
#
# COMPACT_ATOMS: atom_id res chain seq x y z
N MET A 1 -16.71 -5.41 8.02
CA MET A 1 -15.89 -4.24 7.61
C MET A 1 -16.17 -3.94 6.14
N ARG A 2 -16.27 -2.68 5.78
CA ARG A 2 -16.44 -2.24 4.39
C ARG A 2 -15.18 -2.54 3.56
N ILE A 3 -15.38 -2.91 2.29
CA ILE A 3 -14.27 -3.18 1.35
C ILE A 3 -14.50 -2.32 0.11
N ILE A 4 -13.63 -1.35 -0.13
CA ILE A 4 -13.66 -0.50 -1.33
C ILE A 4 -12.70 -1.11 -2.37
N LEU A 5 -13.25 -1.44 -3.55
CA LEU A 5 -12.48 -1.89 -4.71
C LEU A 5 -12.26 -0.73 -5.67
N ILE A 6 -11.03 -0.30 -5.83
CA ILE A 6 -10.62 0.70 -6.83
C ILE A 6 -10.46 -0.04 -8.17
N ASN A 7 -11.26 0.34 -9.18
CA ASN A 7 -11.27 -0.33 -10.48
C ASN A 7 -11.39 0.69 -11.62
N LEU A 8 -10.56 0.53 -12.64
CA LEU A 8 -10.65 1.29 -13.89
C LEU A 8 -11.92 0.89 -14.66
N ALA A 9 -12.74 1.86 -15.08
CA ALA A 9 -13.98 1.61 -15.81
C ALA A 9 -13.76 0.80 -17.11
N ARG A 10 -12.60 0.95 -17.76
CA ARG A 10 -12.20 0.21 -18.96
C ARG A 10 -11.71 -1.23 -18.68
N ARG A 11 -11.69 -1.66 -17.41
CA ARG A 11 -11.30 -3.02 -17.01
C ARG A 11 -12.47 -3.78 -16.34
N PRO A 12 -13.60 -3.98 -17.07
CA PRO A 12 -14.73 -4.76 -16.57
C PRO A 12 -14.36 -6.24 -16.34
N ASP A 13 -13.37 -6.75 -17.05
CA ASP A 13 -12.77 -8.07 -16.88
C ASP A 13 -12.20 -8.26 -15.46
N ARG A 14 -11.39 -7.31 -14.98
CA ARG A 14 -10.81 -7.33 -13.61
C ARG A 14 -11.90 -7.17 -12.56
N LEU A 15 -12.88 -6.29 -12.79
CA LEU A 15 -14.02 -6.14 -11.88
C LEU A 15 -14.79 -7.45 -11.72
N ALA A 16 -15.09 -8.14 -12.83
CA ALA A 16 -15.81 -9.41 -12.80
C ALA A 16 -15.01 -10.49 -12.02
N ALA A 17 -13.71 -10.61 -12.30
CA ALA A 17 -12.83 -11.55 -11.61
C ALA A 17 -12.77 -11.29 -10.10
N MET A 18 -12.59 -10.02 -9.69
CA MET A 18 -12.55 -9.63 -8.27
C MET A 18 -13.90 -9.87 -7.59
N THR A 19 -15.01 -9.55 -8.25
CA THR A 19 -16.36 -9.77 -7.71
C THR A 19 -16.63 -11.27 -7.50
N GLN A 20 -16.28 -12.11 -8.48
CA GLN A 20 -16.41 -13.56 -8.36
C GLN A 20 -15.56 -14.12 -7.20
N LYS A 21 -14.31 -13.68 -7.11
CA LYS A 21 -13.41 -14.10 -6.03
C LYS A 21 -13.91 -13.67 -4.66
N ALA A 22 -14.35 -12.43 -4.51
CA ALA A 22 -14.91 -11.92 -3.28
C ALA A 22 -16.19 -12.69 -2.86
N ALA A 23 -17.09 -12.97 -3.79
CA ALA A 23 -18.29 -13.74 -3.53
C ALA A 23 -17.95 -15.17 -3.03
N ALA A 24 -16.96 -15.83 -3.64
CA ALA A 24 -16.48 -17.14 -3.19
C ALA A 24 -15.89 -17.12 -1.75
N LEU A 25 -15.41 -15.97 -1.31
CA LEU A 25 -14.89 -15.74 0.05
C LEU A 25 -15.97 -15.21 1.02
N GLY A 26 -17.22 -15.05 0.56
CA GLY A 26 -18.33 -14.48 1.35
C GLY A 26 -18.14 -12.99 1.63
N LEU A 27 -17.44 -12.27 0.76
CA LEU A 27 -17.18 -10.84 0.86
C LEU A 27 -18.03 -10.03 -0.12
N ARG A 28 -18.35 -8.80 0.28
CA ARG A 28 -18.99 -7.82 -0.59
C ARG A 28 -18.04 -6.66 -0.88
N LEU A 29 -17.94 -6.27 -2.14
CA LEU A 29 -17.10 -5.16 -2.58
C LEU A 29 -17.97 -3.95 -2.93
N ASP A 30 -17.53 -2.78 -2.50
CA ASP A 30 -18.08 -1.48 -2.92
C ASP A 30 -17.13 -0.91 -3.98
N ARG A 31 -17.58 -0.88 -5.24
CA ARG A 31 -16.75 -0.37 -6.32
C ARG A 31 -16.59 1.13 -6.27
N LEU A 32 -15.35 1.59 -6.45
CA LEU A 32 -14.97 2.97 -6.71
C LEU A 32 -14.35 3.06 -8.11
N ASP A 33 -14.85 3.98 -8.94
CA ASP A 33 -14.24 4.26 -10.24
C ASP A 33 -12.88 4.93 -10.06
N ALA A 34 -11.82 4.25 -10.54
CA ALA A 34 -10.47 4.80 -10.52
C ALA A 34 -10.32 5.94 -11.55
N LEU A 35 -9.49 6.92 -11.22
CA LEU A 35 -9.11 7.96 -12.17
C LEU A 35 -8.18 7.38 -13.24
N ASP A 36 -8.63 7.45 -14.50
CA ASP A 36 -7.87 6.88 -15.62
C ASP A 36 -6.92 7.91 -16.23
N ALA A 37 -5.63 7.65 -16.13
CA ALA A 37 -4.59 8.47 -16.73
C ALA A 37 -4.67 8.55 -18.25
N ALA A 38 -5.34 7.63 -18.92
CA ALA A 38 -5.58 7.71 -20.37
C ALA A 38 -6.65 8.76 -20.74
N GLN A 39 -7.54 9.09 -19.81
CA GLN A 39 -8.71 9.94 -20.06
C GLN A 39 -8.60 11.34 -19.45
N MET A 40 -7.76 11.53 -18.44
CA MET A 40 -7.67 12.79 -17.72
C MET A 40 -6.27 13.15 -17.25
N GLU A 41 -5.99 14.46 -17.18
CA GLU A 41 -4.82 15.00 -16.50
C GLU A 41 -5.11 15.21 -15.01
N PRO A 42 -4.29 14.66 -14.10
CA PRO A 42 -4.46 14.88 -12.67
C PRO A 42 -4.24 16.36 -12.32
N PRO A 43 -5.11 16.97 -11.47
CA PRO A 43 -4.98 18.36 -11.08
C PRO A 43 -3.65 18.66 -10.41
N VAL A 44 -2.86 19.58 -10.95
CA VAL A 44 -1.51 19.99 -10.49
C VAL A 44 -1.52 20.44 -9.02
N ARG A 45 -2.63 21.00 -8.55
CA ARG A 45 -2.77 21.49 -7.16
C ARG A 45 -2.51 20.43 -6.09
N TYR A 46 -2.67 19.15 -6.42
CA TYR A 46 -2.48 18.05 -5.48
C TYR A 46 -1.05 17.51 -5.45
N PHE A 47 -0.16 17.96 -6.34
CA PHE A 47 1.16 17.37 -6.48
C PHE A 47 2.27 18.42 -6.39
N ASP A 48 3.42 17.96 -5.83
CA ASP A 48 4.68 18.69 -5.86
C ASP A 48 5.74 17.76 -6.46
N ASP A 49 6.13 18.03 -7.71
CA ASP A 49 7.09 17.23 -8.46
C ASP A 49 8.55 17.42 -8.00
N LYS A 50 8.78 18.27 -7.00
CA LYS A 50 10.09 18.44 -6.34
C LYS A 50 10.30 17.45 -5.18
N GLY A 51 9.49 16.39 -5.12
CA GLY A 51 9.60 15.37 -4.07
C GLY A 51 10.91 14.58 -4.09
N PRO A 52 11.16 13.79 -3.05
CA PRO A 52 12.43 13.06 -2.86
C PRO A 52 12.71 12.02 -3.94
N LEU A 53 11.70 11.54 -4.65
CA LEU A 53 11.83 10.58 -5.75
C LEU A 53 11.77 11.23 -7.14
N GLY A 54 11.68 12.56 -7.20
CA GLY A 54 11.51 13.33 -8.42
C GLY A 54 10.04 13.45 -8.82
N GLU A 55 9.80 13.70 -10.11
CA GLU A 55 8.44 13.85 -10.65
C GLU A 55 7.65 12.54 -10.52
N ILE A 56 6.40 12.67 -10.06
CA ILE A 56 5.47 11.55 -9.97
C ILE A 56 4.85 11.31 -11.36
N PRO A 57 4.98 10.10 -11.93
CA PRO A 57 4.35 9.78 -13.22
C PRO A 57 2.84 9.99 -13.21
N ARG A 58 2.27 10.32 -14.35
CA ARG A 58 0.83 10.60 -14.51
C ARG A 58 -0.06 9.47 -13.99
N GLY A 59 0.28 8.21 -14.31
CA GLY A 59 -0.44 7.05 -13.80
C GLY A 59 -0.42 6.96 -12.28
N ASP A 60 0.74 7.19 -11.66
CA ASP A 60 0.89 7.19 -10.20
C ASP A 60 0.14 8.36 -9.53
N LYS A 61 0.04 9.53 -10.22
CA LYS A 61 -0.80 10.65 -9.77
C LYS A 61 -2.28 10.26 -9.76
N CYS A 62 -2.78 9.64 -10.83
CA CYS A 62 -4.17 9.17 -10.91
C CYS A 62 -4.47 8.07 -9.88
N CYS A 63 -3.55 7.10 -9.71
CA CYS A 63 -3.65 6.08 -8.66
C CYS A 63 -3.74 6.74 -7.27
N THR A 64 -2.85 7.68 -6.93
CA THR A 64 -2.87 8.40 -5.65
C THR A 64 -4.20 9.11 -5.41
N LEU A 65 -4.77 9.76 -6.43
CA LEU A 65 -6.07 10.45 -6.31
C LEU A 65 -7.24 9.46 -6.19
N SER A 66 -7.16 8.28 -6.81
CA SER A 66 -8.15 7.23 -6.64
C SER A 66 -8.19 6.72 -5.20
N HIS A 67 -7.01 6.51 -4.59
CA HIS A 67 -6.92 6.17 -3.17
C HIS A 67 -7.44 7.31 -2.28
N ARG A 68 -7.12 8.57 -2.60
CA ARG A 68 -7.67 9.73 -1.89
C ARG A 68 -9.20 9.74 -1.93
N ALA A 69 -9.81 9.49 -3.08
CA ALA A 69 -11.27 9.40 -3.21
C ALA A 69 -11.85 8.25 -2.37
N ALA A 70 -11.15 7.10 -2.28
CA ALA A 70 -11.53 6.01 -1.39
C ALA A 70 -11.48 6.43 0.10
N TRP A 71 -10.48 7.20 0.52
CA TRP A 71 -10.40 7.73 1.89
C TRP A 71 -11.52 8.74 2.19
N GLU A 72 -11.86 9.63 1.24
CA GLU A 72 -12.97 10.58 1.34
C GLU A 72 -14.31 9.85 1.50
N GLN A 73 -14.58 8.86 0.65
CA GLN A 73 -15.78 8.03 0.74
C GLN A 73 -15.85 7.24 2.06
N PHE A 74 -14.73 6.73 2.55
CA PHE A 74 -14.66 6.04 3.81
C PHE A 74 -14.95 6.96 5.00
N VAL A 75 -14.30 8.11 5.09
CA VAL A 75 -14.54 9.05 6.20
C VAL A 75 -15.99 9.49 6.25
N ALA A 76 -16.65 9.67 5.10
CA ALA A 76 -18.07 10.02 5.01
C ALA A 76 -19.02 8.88 5.46
N SER A 77 -18.58 7.61 5.46
CA SER A 77 -19.44 6.46 5.79
C SER A 77 -19.77 6.30 7.26
N GLY A 78 -18.98 6.87 8.15
CA GLY A 78 -19.16 6.70 9.59
C GLY A 78 -18.51 5.43 10.18
N GLU A 79 -17.89 4.55 9.39
CA GLU A 79 -17.26 3.32 9.85
C GLU A 79 -15.86 3.55 10.46
N ASP A 80 -15.37 2.65 11.33
CA ASP A 80 -14.09 2.79 12.02
C ASP A 80 -12.90 2.28 11.20
N HIS A 81 -13.13 1.26 10.35
CA HIS A 81 -12.12 0.65 9.49
C HIS A 81 -12.68 0.37 8.09
N VAL A 82 -11.79 0.45 7.10
CA VAL A 82 -12.06 0.08 5.70
C VAL A 82 -10.91 -0.76 5.16
N ALA A 83 -11.21 -1.78 4.37
CA ALA A 83 -10.24 -2.41 3.50
C ALA A 83 -10.30 -1.72 2.12
N ILE A 84 -9.13 -1.40 1.56
CA ILE A 84 -8.99 -0.84 0.21
C ILE A 84 -8.20 -1.84 -0.62
N LEU A 85 -8.77 -2.20 -1.78
CA LEU A 85 -8.20 -3.14 -2.73
C LEU A 85 -8.13 -2.50 -4.11
N GLU A 86 -7.05 -2.77 -4.85
CA GLU A 86 -6.98 -2.51 -6.29
C GLU A 86 -7.51 -3.72 -7.07
N ASP A 87 -7.87 -3.53 -8.34
CA ASP A 87 -8.53 -4.55 -9.17
C ASP A 87 -7.58 -5.61 -9.76
N ASP A 88 -6.27 -5.46 -9.52
CA ASP A 88 -5.23 -6.39 -9.96
C ASP A 88 -4.66 -7.26 -8.81
N VAL A 89 -5.38 -7.36 -7.71
CA VAL A 89 -4.98 -8.20 -6.57
C VAL A 89 -5.47 -9.63 -6.72
N ILE A 90 -4.62 -10.57 -6.39
CA ILE A 90 -4.99 -11.98 -6.16
C ILE A 90 -5.19 -12.17 -4.66
N LEU A 91 -6.41 -12.46 -4.24
CA LEU A 91 -6.75 -12.78 -2.85
C LEU A 91 -6.51 -14.27 -2.56
N THR A 92 -5.93 -14.57 -1.40
CA THR A 92 -5.75 -15.95 -0.92
C THR A 92 -7.04 -16.51 -0.28
N PRO A 93 -7.12 -17.81 0.00
CA PRO A 93 -8.28 -18.42 0.65
C PRO A 93 -8.64 -17.76 2.00
N SER A 94 -7.65 -17.42 2.82
CA SER A 94 -7.88 -16.79 4.14
C SER A 94 -8.26 -15.32 4.08
N ALA A 95 -8.31 -14.68 2.90
CA ALA A 95 -8.70 -13.27 2.80
C ALA A 95 -10.11 -13.02 3.39
N GLY A 96 -11.03 -13.99 3.25
CA GLY A 96 -12.36 -13.92 3.84
C GLY A 96 -12.34 -13.80 5.37
N LEU A 97 -11.37 -14.43 6.04
CA LEU A 97 -11.22 -14.35 7.49
C LEU A 97 -10.83 -12.94 7.96
N PHE A 98 -9.92 -12.29 7.26
CA PHE A 98 -9.34 -11.01 7.66
C PHE A 98 -10.07 -9.77 7.09
N LEU A 99 -10.88 -9.94 6.04
CA LEU A 99 -11.62 -8.84 5.42
C LEU A 99 -13.08 -8.72 5.89
N ARG A 100 -13.59 -9.72 6.63
CA ARG A 100 -14.97 -9.73 7.11
C ARG A 100 -15.20 -8.69 8.22
N ASP A 101 -14.28 -8.58 9.16
CA ASP A 101 -14.33 -7.63 10.26
C ASP A 101 -12.94 -7.14 10.66
N ALA A 102 -12.85 -6.20 11.59
CA ALA A 102 -11.61 -5.60 12.08
C ALA A 102 -11.20 -6.05 13.50
N ASN A 103 -11.88 -7.04 14.11
CA ASN A 103 -11.69 -7.42 15.52
C ASN A 103 -10.30 -7.99 15.81
N TRP A 104 -9.61 -8.50 14.79
CA TRP A 104 -8.26 -9.03 14.88
C TRP A 104 -7.16 -7.94 14.85
N ILE A 105 -7.52 -6.72 14.47
CA ILE A 105 -6.57 -5.61 14.34
C ILE A 105 -6.18 -5.13 15.74
N PRO A 106 -4.86 -5.01 16.04
CA PRO A 106 -4.44 -4.52 17.33
C PRO A 106 -4.96 -3.11 17.62
N PRO A 107 -5.39 -2.82 18.86
CA PRO A 107 -5.76 -1.47 19.25
C PRO A 107 -4.66 -0.44 18.90
N GLY A 108 -5.06 0.65 18.25
CA GLY A 108 -4.15 1.70 17.79
C GLY A 108 -3.38 1.39 16.49
N ALA A 109 -3.59 0.24 15.85
CA ALA A 109 -3.05 -0.03 14.54
C ALA A 109 -3.84 0.77 13.48
N ALA A 110 -3.26 1.85 13.01
CA ALA A 110 -3.91 2.81 12.12
C ALA A 110 -3.92 2.36 10.65
N LEU A 111 -2.94 1.57 10.24
CA LEU A 111 -2.74 1.09 8.88
C LEU A 111 -2.18 -0.33 8.90
N VAL A 112 -2.84 -1.26 8.19
CA VAL A 112 -2.42 -2.65 8.08
C VAL A 112 -2.25 -3.02 6.62
N LYS A 113 -1.03 -3.40 6.23
CA LYS A 113 -0.72 -3.92 4.89
C LYS A 113 -1.08 -5.40 4.82
N LEU A 114 -1.83 -5.76 3.79
CA LEU A 114 -2.34 -7.12 3.58
C LEU A 114 -1.60 -7.87 2.47
N GLU A 115 -0.87 -7.14 1.64
CA GLU A 115 -0.23 -7.70 0.45
C GLU A 115 1.25 -8.04 0.64
N GLN A 116 1.71 -9.00 -0.12
CA GLN A 116 3.11 -9.18 -0.47
C GLN A 116 3.37 -8.42 -1.78
N TYR A 117 4.35 -7.54 -1.78
CA TYR A 117 4.78 -6.76 -2.93
C TYR A 117 6.24 -7.06 -3.29
N GLY A 118 6.57 -7.04 -4.58
CA GLY A 118 7.91 -7.29 -5.07
C GLY A 118 8.27 -8.78 -5.18
N PRO A 119 9.54 -9.10 -5.46
CA PRO A 119 9.96 -10.48 -5.62
C PRO A 119 9.71 -11.30 -4.35
N PRO A 120 9.38 -12.60 -4.51
CA PRO A 120 9.18 -13.48 -3.36
C PRO A 120 10.38 -13.45 -2.41
N GLY A 121 10.08 -13.33 -1.12
CA GLY A 121 11.12 -13.35 -0.08
C GLY A 121 11.76 -12.01 0.24
N GLN A 122 11.20 -10.89 -0.21
CA GLN A 122 11.63 -9.58 0.28
C GLN A 122 11.57 -9.54 1.80
N SER A 123 12.68 -9.14 2.43
CA SER A 123 12.78 -9.02 3.88
C SER A 123 12.40 -7.64 4.36
N VAL A 124 11.56 -7.57 5.39
CA VAL A 124 11.11 -6.34 6.04
C VAL A 124 11.50 -6.40 7.51
N LEU A 125 12.01 -5.29 8.07
CA LEU A 125 12.29 -5.18 9.50
C LEU A 125 10.99 -4.98 10.26
N LEU A 126 10.65 -5.93 11.14
CA LEU A 126 9.39 -6.01 11.87
C LEU A 126 9.62 -6.14 13.38
N SER A 127 8.70 -5.57 14.17
CA SER A 127 8.65 -5.72 15.63
C SER A 127 7.22 -5.99 16.13
N ASP A 128 7.06 -6.13 17.44
CA ASP A 128 5.75 -6.21 18.11
C ASP A 128 4.85 -7.32 17.53
N PHE A 129 5.44 -8.48 17.23
CA PHE A 129 4.72 -9.62 16.67
C PHE A 129 3.56 -10.05 17.58
N ARG A 130 2.38 -10.18 17.00
CA ARG A 130 1.18 -10.70 17.67
C ARG A 130 0.64 -11.88 16.88
N SER A 131 0.37 -12.98 17.57
CA SER A 131 -0.25 -14.15 16.98
C SER A 131 -1.72 -13.90 16.66
N LEU A 132 -2.16 -14.41 15.52
CA LEU A 132 -3.52 -14.39 15.02
C LEU A 132 -4.01 -15.81 14.77
N PRO A 133 -5.30 -16.04 14.53
CA PRO A 133 -5.83 -17.38 14.19
C PRO A 133 -5.11 -18.01 12.99
N ASN A 134 -5.16 -19.34 12.90
CA ASN A 134 -4.66 -20.16 11.79
C ASN A 134 -3.15 -19.95 11.49
N GLY A 135 -2.35 -19.65 12.51
CA GLY A 135 -0.90 -19.48 12.36
C GLY A 135 -0.47 -18.15 11.75
N PHE A 136 -1.41 -17.24 11.49
CA PHE A 136 -1.09 -15.88 11.06
C PHE A 136 -0.45 -15.08 12.19
N GLN A 137 0.23 -14.01 11.81
CA GLN A 137 0.79 -13.01 12.71
C GLN A 137 0.59 -11.62 12.11
N ILE A 138 0.59 -10.62 12.96
CA ILE A 138 0.69 -9.21 12.55
C ILE A 138 1.88 -8.59 13.26
N ALA A 139 2.66 -7.75 12.57
CA ALA A 139 3.83 -7.11 13.14
C ALA A 139 4.02 -5.70 12.60
N ARG A 140 4.61 -4.82 13.44
CA ARG A 140 4.85 -3.41 13.11
C ARG A 140 6.03 -3.26 12.17
N MET A 141 5.88 -2.46 11.12
CA MET A 141 6.90 -2.23 10.10
C MET A 141 7.90 -1.13 10.51
N HIS A 142 9.19 -1.36 10.21
CA HIS A 142 10.29 -0.41 10.43
C HIS A 142 11.17 -0.20 9.20
N SER A 143 10.92 -0.92 8.13
CA SER A 143 11.56 -0.71 6.83
C SER A 143 10.52 -0.66 5.73
N ARG A 144 10.93 -0.15 4.57
CA ARG A 144 10.03 -0.02 3.41
C ARG A 144 9.55 -1.38 2.91
N HIS A 145 8.27 -1.45 2.58
CA HIS A 145 7.66 -2.51 1.80
C HIS A 145 6.54 -1.88 0.97
N THR A 146 6.91 -1.24 -0.15
CA THR A 146 5.98 -0.48 -1.02
C THR A 146 4.89 -1.37 -1.62
N GLY A 147 4.07 -0.83 -2.51
CA GLY A 147 2.82 -1.44 -2.94
C GLY A 147 1.65 -1.03 -2.04
N ALA A 148 0.53 -0.67 -2.64
CA ALA A 148 -0.67 -0.21 -1.93
C ALA A 148 -1.95 -0.88 -2.46
N ALA A 149 -1.82 -2.06 -3.08
CA ALA A 149 -2.94 -2.72 -3.72
C ALA A 149 -3.90 -3.41 -2.74
N ALA A 150 -3.48 -3.68 -1.49
CA ALA A 150 -4.36 -4.24 -0.46
C ALA A 150 -3.93 -3.80 0.95
N TYR A 151 -4.78 -3.04 1.62
CA TYR A 151 -4.55 -2.59 2.99
C TYR A 151 -5.83 -2.26 3.73
N ILE A 152 -5.76 -2.24 5.08
CA ILE A 152 -6.83 -1.74 5.95
C ILE A 152 -6.39 -0.42 6.56
N LEU A 153 -7.32 0.52 6.65
CA LEU A 153 -7.12 1.86 7.17
C LEU A 153 -8.15 2.17 8.26
N SER A 154 -7.69 2.75 9.40
CA SER A 154 -8.59 3.31 10.40
C SER A 154 -9.11 4.69 9.95
N ARG A 155 -10.25 5.12 10.50
CA ARG A 155 -10.81 6.46 10.24
C ARG A 155 -9.82 7.58 10.57
N GLU A 156 -9.15 7.48 11.72
CA GLU A 156 -8.16 8.48 12.12
C GLU A 156 -7.01 8.55 11.13
N ALA A 157 -6.51 7.41 10.63
CA ALA A 157 -5.47 7.39 9.63
C ALA A 157 -5.93 7.97 8.29
N ALA A 158 -7.18 7.69 7.87
CA ALA A 158 -7.75 8.29 6.67
C ALA A 158 -7.84 9.82 6.79
N GLN A 159 -8.29 10.34 7.93
CA GLN A 159 -8.33 11.80 8.20
C GLN A 159 -6.93 12.42 8.14
N ARG A 160 -5.91 11.76 8.70
CA ARG A 160 -4.51 12.21 8.62
C ARG A 160 -4.00 12.23 7.18
N LEU A 161 -4.34 11.23 6.36
CA LEU A 161 -3.99 11.18 4.95
C LEU A 161 -4.69 12.26 4.13
N LEU A 162 -5.96 12.54 4.43
CA LEU A 162 -6.72 13.60 3.77
C LEU A 162 -6.20 15.00 4.11
N ALA A 163 -5.55 15.19 5.26
CA ALA A 163 -4.87 16.42 5.63
C ALA A 163 -3.59 16.70 4.80
N VAL A 164 -3.08 15.69 4.06
CA VAL A 164 -2.00 15.89 3.09
C VAL A 164 -2.57 16.62 1.87
N THR A 165 -2.31 17.90 1.78
CA THR A 165 -2.85 18.78 0.72
C THR A 165 -2.08 18.66 -0.59
N ARG A 166 -0.79 18.32 -0.54
CA ARG A 166 0.09 18.12 -1.70
C ARG A 166 0.92 16.86 -1.55
N PHE A 167 0.86 16.02 -2.55
CA PHE A 167 1.62 14.76 -2.60
C PHE A 167 2.99 14.98 -3.24
N THR A 168 4.03 14.54 -2.55
CA THR A 168 5.42 14.50 -3.03
C THR A 168 5.88 13.09 -3.38
N LEU A 169 5.01 12.10 -3.15
CA LEU A 169 5.25 10.67 -3.34
C LEU A 169 4.02 10.00 -3.95
N PRO A 170 4.18 8.93 -4.74
CA PRO A 170 3.10 8.01 -5.05
C PRO A 170 2.49 7.40 -3.79
N VAL A 171 1.25 6.96 -3.86
CA VAL A 171 0.48 6.45 -2.70
C VAL A 171 1.17 5.30 -1.96
N ASP A 172 1.75 4.36 -2.68
CA ASP A 172 2.48 3.22 -2.11
C ASP A 172 3.70 3.66 -1.30
N HIS A 173 4.46 4.63 -1.81
CA HIS A 173 5.56 5.26 -1.08
C HIS A 173 5.06 6.13 0.07
N LEU A 174 3.94 6.82 -0.08
CA LEU A 174 3.34 7.62 0.99
C LEU A 174 2.95 6.73 2.18
N LEU A 175 2.32 5.59 1.93
CA LEU A 175 1.84 4.70 2.97
C LEU A 175 2.94 3.82 3.58
N PHE A 176 3.84 3.26 2.76
CA PHE A 176 4.69 2.14 3.15
C PHE A 176 6.19 2.33 2.94
N ASN A 177 6.64 3.55 2.64
CA ASN A 177 8.07 3.84 2.56
C ASN A 177 8.56 4.56 3.81
N SER A 178 9.15 3.82 4.73
CA SER A 178 9.73 4.33 5.99
C SER A 178 10.79 5.42 5.78
N ASN A 179 11.42 5.46 4.60
CA ASN A 179 12.57 6.31 4.35
C ASN A 179 12.16 7.74 3.98
N ASN A 180 11.10 7.87 3.17
CA ASN A 180 10.75 9.13 2.52
C ASN A 180 9.36 9.65 2.88
N SER A 181 8.49 8.80 3.44
CA SER A 181 7.13 9.20 3.76
C SER A 181 7.07 10.13 4.97
N PRO A 182 6.46 11.30 4.84
CA PRO A 182 6.27 12.21 5.98
C PRO A 182 5.24 11.69 7.00
N VAL A 183 4.39 10.73 6.59
CA VAL A 183 3.30 10.19 7.43
C VAL A 183 3.58 8.80 7.99
N PHE A 184 4.60 8.08 7.49
CA PHE A 184 4.90 6.71 7.91
C PHE A 184 5.04 6.57 9.44
N GLY A 185 5.76 7.48 10.08
CA GLY A 185 5.96 7.45 11.53
C GLY A 185 4.67 7.63 12.32
N ALA A 186 3.77 8.49 11.85
CA ALA A 186 2.47 8.75 12.47
C ALA A 186 1.46 7.63 12.20
N LEU A 187 1.49 7.02 11.02
CA LEU A 187 0.63 5.88 10.67
C LEU A 187 1.11 4.57 11.29
N ALA A 188 2.43 4.45 11.53
CA ALA A 188 3.04 3.29 12.14
C ALA A 188 2.52 1.95 11.58
N PRO A 189 2.68 1.70 10.27
CA PRO A 189 1.99 0.60 9.59
C PRO A 189 2.38 -0.77 10.14
N TRP A 190 1.44 -1.69 10.05
CA TRP A 190 1.58 -3.10 10.39
C TRP A 190 1.55 -3.94 9.12
N GLN A 191 2.16 -5.13 9.16
CA GLN A 191 2.15 -6.13 8.09
C GLN A 191 1.48 -7.40 8.59
N LEU A 192 0.50 -7.92 7.84
CA LEU A 192 -0.08 -9.25 8.06
C LEU A 192 0.83 -10.33 7.47
N LEU A 193 1.06 -11.41 8.18
CA LEU A 193 1.98 -12.50 7.86
C LEU A 193 1.31 -13.87 8.07
N PRO A 194 1.32 -14.78 7.07
CA PRO A 194 1.60 -14.48 5.67
C PRO A 194 0.66 -13.42 5.10
N ALA A 195 1.02 -12.80 3.98
CA ALA A 195 0.14 -11.88 3.28
C ALA A 195 -1.06 -12.63 2.67
N ILE A 196 -2.24 -12.00 2.66
CA ILE A 196 -3.47 -12.56 2.08
C ILE A 196 -3.79 -12.02 0.69
N ALA A 197 -2.89 -11.19 0.17
CA ALA A 197 -3.01 -10.60 -1.15
C ALA A 197 -1.64 -10.47 -1.83
N ARG A 198 -1.62 -10.50 -3.15
CA ARG A 198 -0.46 -10.18 -4.00
C ARG A 198 -0.91 -9.53 -5.29
N GLN A 199 -0.08 -8.69 -5.89
CA GLN A 199 -0.39 -8.10 -7.18
C GLN A 199 -0.20 -9.10 -8.33
N GLN A 200 -1.03 -9.00 -9.34
CA GLN A 200 -1.04 -9.89 -10.50
C GLN A 200 0.19 -9.68 -11.41
N ASP A 201 0.76 -8.50 -11.44
CA ASP A 201 1.94 -8.14 -12.26
C ASP A 201 3.16 -9.03 -12.03
N PHE A 202 3.29 -9.59 -10.81
CA PHE A 202 4.35 -10.55 -10.50
C PHE A 202 4.05 -11.99 -10.99
N VAL A 203 2.90 -12.19 -11.65
CA VAL A 203 2.42 -13.51 -12.13
C VAL A 203 2.30 -13.54 -13.67
N GLY A 204 2.62 -12.42 -14.36
CA GLY A 204 2.68 -12.42 -15.84
C GLY A 204 1.76 -11.44 -16.56
N ASP A 205 0.92 -10.68 -15.86
CA ASP A 205 0.11 -9.61 -16.47
C ASP A 205 0.76 -8.24 -16.23
N LYS A 206 0.84 -7.40 -17.26
CA LYS A 206 1.49 -6.09 -17.14
C LYS A 206 0.59 -5.09 -16.44
N SER A 207 1.12 -4.32 -15.49
CA SER A 207 0.43 -3.19 -14.88
C SER A 207 0.04 -2.13 -15.92
N ASP A 208 -1.19 -1.64 -15.85
CA ASP A 208 -1.65 -0.53 -16.67
C ASP A 208 -0.84 0.77 -16.45
N ILE A 209 -0.11 0.85 -15.32
CA ILE A 209 0.74 2.00 -14.95
C ILE A 209 2.15 1.87 -15.55
N GLU A 210 2.62 0.66 -15.85
CA GLU A 210 4.00 0.40 -16.30
C GLU A 210 4.32 1.05 -17.64
N GLY A 211 3.34 1.14 -18.55
CA GLY A 211 3.47 1.85 -19.81
C GLY A 211 3.83 3.34 -19.66
N TRP A 212 3.47 3.97 -18.54
CA TRP A 212 3.76 5.38 -18.23
C TRP A 212 5.11 5.58 -17.54
N ARG A 213 5.72 4.51 -16.98
CA ARG A 213 7.02 4.53 -16.29
C ARG A 213 8.23 4.34 -17.23
N THR A 214 8.04 3.79 -18.43
CA THR A 214 9.14 3.42 -19.36
C THR A 214 9.90 4.59 -19.99
N GLY A 215 9.42 5.84 -19.86
CA GLY A 215 10.07 7.05 -20.35
C GLY A 215 11.22 7.60 -19.48
N LEU A 216 11.38 7.12 -18.26
CA LEU A 216 12.43 7.60 -17.36
C LEU A 216 13.76 6.90 -17.71
N ARG A 217 14.67 7.60 -18.41
CA ARG A 217 16.02 7.13 -18.72
C ARG A 217 16.70 6.60 -17.45
N ARG A 218 17.08 5.31 -17.44
CA ARG A 218 17.77 4.62 -16.34
C ARG A 218 19.22 5.08 -16.12
N PHE A 219 19.76 5.98 -16.97
CA PHE A 219 21.14 6.45 -16.89
C PHE A 219 21.21 7.97 -17.01
N GLY A 220 21.89 8.63 -16.06
CA GLY A 220 22.16 10.06 -16.08
C GLY A 220 22.32 10.64 -14.67
N TRP A 221 22.71 11.92 -14.58
CA TRP A 221 22.90 12.63 -13.31
C TRP A 221 21.67 12.62 -12.40
N THR A 222 20.47 12.66 -12.97
CA THR A 222 19.21 12.56 -12.23
C THR A 222 19.03 11.21 -11.53
N TYR A 223 19.49 10.11 -12.13
CA TYR A 223 19.49 8.79 -11.50
C TYR A 223 20.46 8.75 -10.31
N ILE A 224 21.71 9.20 -10.51
CA ILE A 224 22.71 9.24 -9.45
C ILE A 224 22.24 10.09 -8.26
N ARG A 225 21.71 11.29 -8.53
CA ARG A 225 21.16 12.17 -7.51
C ARG A 225 20.04 11.48 -6.73
N ARG A 226 19.14 10.77 -7.40
CA ARG A 226 18.04 10.04 -6.76
C ARG A 226 18.56 8.92 -5.85
N GLU A 227 19.56 8.18 -6.29
CA GLU A 227 20.16 7.11 -5.47
C GLU A 227 20.94 7.68 -4.26
N LEU A 228 21.63 8.80 -4.41
CA LEU A 228 22.28 9.50 -3.29
C LEU A 228 21.26 10.01 -2.26
N VAL A 229 20.13 10.57 -2.72
CA VAL A 229 19.03 11.00 -1.84
C VAL A 229 18.44 9.79 -1.10
N ARG A 230 18.21 8.68 -1.78
CA ARG A 230 17.74 7.42 -1.17
C ARG A 230 18.72 6.93 -0.10
N PHE A 231 20.00 6.86 -0.44
CA PHE A 231 21.05 6.47 0.50
C PHE A 231 21.10 7.37 1.75
N GLY A 232 20.96 8.69 1.58
CA GLY A 232 20.85 9.63 2.70
C GLY A 232 19.68 9.35 3.63
N TYR A 233 18.52 8.95 3.10
CA TYR A 233 17.38 8.53 3.91
C TYR A 233 17.62 7.19 4.60
N ASP A 234 18.23 6.21 3.93
CA ASP A 234 18.60 4.93 4.53
C ASP A 234 19.54 5.13 5.72
N LEU A 235 20.56 6.02 5.58
CA LEU A 235 21.48 6.36 6.66
C LEU A 235 20.79 7.01 7.87
N LYS A 236 19.78 7.87 7.67
CA LYS A 236 19.02 8.49 8.76
C LYS A 236 18.25 7.48 9.60
N LEU A 237 17.75 6.41 8.98
CA LEU A 237 16.99 5.36 9.67
C LEU A 237 17.89 4.32 10.34
N LEU A 238 19.11 4.15 9.83
CA LEU A 238 20.03 3.09 10.23
C LEU A 238 20.26 3.04 11.75
N PRO A 239 20.53 4.14 12.48
CA PRO A 239 20.75 4.08 13.92
C PRO A 239 19.53 3.50 14.68
N ARG A 240 18.31 3.90 14.29
CA ARG A 240 17.08 3.39 14.91
C ARG A 240 16.87 1.91 14.59
N GLN A 241 17.10 1.51 13.35
CA GLN A 241 16.96 0.11 12.93
C GLN A 241 17.99 -0.79 13.62
N LEU A 242 19.24 -0.33 13.74
CA LEU A 242 20.29 -1.05 14.48
C LEU A 242 19.96 -1.18 15.97
N ALA A 243 19.44 -0.12 16.60
CA ALA A 243 19.02 -0.17 18.00
C ALA A 243 17.88 -1.18 18.21
N LEU A 244 16.91 -1.24 17.30
CA LEU A 244 15.84 -2.23 17.36
C LEU A 244 16.34 -3.67 17.19
N LEU A 245 17.30 -3.89 16.29
CA LEU A 245 17.94 -5.21 16.09
C LEU A 245 18.78 -5.60 17.29
N ALA A 246 19.65 -4.71 17.77
CA ALA A 246 20.54 -4.96 18.91
C ALA A 246 19.79 -5.23 20.21
N SER A 247 18.63 -4.59 20.41
CA SER A 247 17.76 -4.84 21.56
C SER A 247 16.91 -6.11 21.45
N GLY A 248 16.98 -6.85 20.34
CA GLY A 248 16.14 -8.02 20.08
C GLY A 248 14.66 -7.72 19.88
N LYS A 249 14.25 -6.43 19.83
CA LYS A 249 12.85 -6.02 19.67
C LYS A 249 12.32 -6.17 18.25
N ALA A 250 13.22 -6.17 17.25
CA ALA A 250 12.86 -6.34 15.86
C ALA A 250 13.74 -7.38 15.18
N ARG A 251 13.20 -7.98 14.11
CA ARG A 251 13.92 -8.92 13.25
C ARG A 251 13.53 -8.72 11.79
N PHE A 252 14.41 -9.09 10.87
CA PHE A 252 14.06 -9.20 9.47
C PHE A 252 13.20 -10.45 9.25
N SER A 253 12.06 -10.25 8.61
CA SER A 253 11.12 -11.33 8.25
C SER A 253 10.82 -11.27 6.76
N ARG A 254 10.83 -12.43 6.12
CA ARG A 254 10.41 -12.55 4.72
C ARG A 254 8.90 -12.47 4.64
N ILE A 255 8.40 -11.64 3.72
CA ILE A 255 6.97 -11.55 3.45
C ILE A 255 6.65 -12.54 2.33
N GLY A 256 5.90 -13.58 2.68
CA GLY A 256 5.33 -14.52 1.73
C GLY A 256 3.82 -14.38 1.69
N THR A 257 3.19 -14.86 0.63
CA THR A 257 1.73 -15.07 0.58
C THR A 257 1.39 -16.42 1.20
N GLU A 258 0.16 -16.52 1.70
CA GLU A 258 -0.45 -17.83 2.00
C GLU A 258 -0.39 -18.73 0.75
N ALA A 259 -0.09 -20.01 0.94
CA ALA A 259 0.04 -21.02 -0.11
C ALA A 259 -1.31 -21.38 -0.75
#